data_21a8561bbc398f4b952db393eec050ec
#
_entry.id   21a8561bbc398f4b952db393eec050ec
#
_cell.length_a   1.000
_cell.length_b   1.000
_cell.length_c   1.000
_cell.angle_alpha   90.00
_cell.angle_beta   90.00
_cell.angle_gamma   90.00
#
_symmetry.space_group_name_H-M   'P 1'
#
loop_
_entity.id
_entity.type
_entity.pdbx_description
1 polymer ?
#
loop_
_entity_poly.entity_id
_entity_poly.type
_entity_poly.pdbx_seq_one_letter_code
_entity_poly.pdbx_strand_id
1 'polypeptide(L)'
;MVNCLKGMRRLFWGWGIGVMRVRATLLGAALIAMTMATSASATMRISDDVGGRIGAYVDQYSEVRNSGERVVIDGACLSACTLVLGIVPRNRICVTRRAMLGFHAAWMPGANGKPVPSAVGTQALWDLYPQNVRKWINSRGGLSSKMMFLRGSELTAMYPECRSDDWVR
;
A
#
# COMPACT_ATOMS: atom_id res chain seq x y z
N MET A 1 -36.77 53.32 -65.20
CA MET A 1 -35.61 53.26 -66.12
C MET A 1 -34.92 51.96 -65.84
N VAL A 2 -35.22 51.02 -66.68
CA VAL A 2 -34.30 50.49 -67.70
C VAL A 2 -33.28 49.50 -67.05
N ASN A 3 -33.61 48.28 -67.29
CA ASN A 3 -33.01 47.21 -68.11
C ASN A 3 -31.96 46.41 -67.36
N CYS A 4 -32.04 45.15 -67.43
CA CYS A 4 -32.16 44.11 -68.41
C CYS A 4 -30.95 43.16 -68.34
N LEU A 5 -31.27 41.94 -68.38
CA LEU A 5 -30.79 40.80 -69.15
C LEU A 5 -29.88 39.79 -68.38
N LYS A 6 -30.46 38.63 -68.27
CA LYS A 6 -30.06 37.36 -68.95
C LYS A 6 -28.60 36.90 -68.68
N GLY A 7 -28.36 35.77 -68.19
CA GLY A 7 -28.61 34.49 -68.76
C GLY A 7 -27.71 33.38 -68.19
N MET A 8 -28.27 32.26 -68.20
CA MET A 8 -27.70 31.00 -68.70
C MET A 8 -26.76 30.17 -67.83
N ARG A 9 -27.41 29.14 -67.29
CA ARG A 9 -27.01 27.74 -67.38
C ARG A 9 -25.49 27.43 -67.31
N ARG A 10 -25.09 26.57 -66.36
CA ARG A 10 -24.62 25.22 -66.64
C ARG A 10 -24.60 24.36 -65.38
N LEU A 11 -25.21 23.21 -65.50
CA LEU A 11 -25.01 22.01 -64.71
C LEU A 11 -23.53 21.61 -64.77
N PHE A 12 -22.97 21.27 -63.64
CA PHE A 12 -21.95 20.24 -63.58
C PHE A 12 -22.18 19.34 -62.38
N TRP A 13 -22.46 18.14 -62.68
CA TRP A 13 -22.36 16.96 -61.85
C TRP A 13 -20.89 16.79 -61.37
N GLY A 14 -20.75 16.34 -60.14
CA GLY A 14 -19.43 15.90 -59.64
C GLY A 14 -19.59 15.21 -58.31
N TRP A 15 -19.78 13.96 -58.38
CA TRP A 15 -19.51 12.93 -57.38
C TRP A 15 -18.27 13.20 -56.56
N GLY A 16 -18.33 12.98 -55.22
CA GLY A 16 -17.12 12.88 -54.43
C GLY A 16 -17.26 13.18 -52.95
N ILE A 17 -18.32 12.75 -52.26
CA ILE A 17 -18.37 12.83 -50.82
C ILE A 17 -18.84 11.48 -50.26
N GLY A 18 -17.97 10.51 -50.21
CA GLY A 18 -18.33 9.17 -49.71
C GLY A 18 -17.25 8.35 -49.06
N VAL A 19 -16.01 8.83 -48.98
CA VAL A 19 -14.90 7.95 -48.55
C VAL A 19 -14.12 8.49 -47.32
N MET A 20 -14.44 9.69 -46.80
CA MET A 20 -13.63 10.32 -45.76
C MET A 20 -14.17 10.21 -44.34
N ARG A 21 -15.37 9.59 -44.14
CA ARG A 21 -15.97 9.48 -42.78
C ARG A 21 -15.72 8.17 -42.04
N VAL A 22 -15.23 7.12 -42.71
CA VAL A 22 -15.05 5.81 -42.07
C VAL A 22 -13.66 5.67 -41.42
N ARG A 23 -12.66 6.46 -41.85
CA ARG A 23 -11.29 6.37 -41.28
C ARG A 23 -11.08 7.13 -39.98
N ALA A 24 -11.90 8.13 -39.68
CA ALA A 24 -11.76 8.93 -38.44
C ALA A 24 -12.34 8.22 -37.20
N THR A 25 -13.33 7.32 -37.39
CA THR A 25 -13.97 6.61 -36.27
C THR A 25 -13.13 5.43 -35.74
N LEU A 26 -12.29 4.82 -36.56
CA LEU A 26 -11.44 3.71 -36.13
C LEU A 26 -10.20 4.17 -35.35
N LEU A 27 -9.70 5.38 -35.60
CA LEU A 27 -8.59 5.96 -34.83
C LEU A 27 -9.00 6.42 -33.43
N GLY A 28 -10.25 6.86 -33.22
CA GLY A 28 -10.78 7.25 -31.93
C GLY A 28 -10.98 6.07 -30.97
N ALA A 29 -11.39 4.90 -31.48
CA ALA A 29 -11.60 3.70 -30.68
C ALA A 29 -10.28 3.06 -30.21
N ALA A 30 -9.19 3.18 -30.96
CA ALA A 30 -7.89 2.64 -30.61
C ALA A 30 -7.19 3.45 -29.48
N LEU A 31 -7.45 4.77 -29.38
CA LEU A 31 -6.88 5.61 -28.32
C LEU A 31 -7.54 5.37 -26.95
N ILE A 32 -8.81 4.98 -26.91
CA ILE A 32 -9.53 4.75 -25.64
C ILE A 32 -9.15 3.39 -25.02
N ALA A 33 -8.71 2.43 -25.81
CA ALA A 33 -8.29 1.11 -25.33
C ALA A 33 -6.92 1.11 -24.61
N MET A 34 -6.14 2.17 -24.72
CA MET A 34 -4.77 2.25 -24.16
C MET A 34 -4.69 2.78 -22.72
N THR A 35 -5.80 3.19 -22.10
CA THR A 35 -5.76 3.83 -20.77
C THR A 35 -6.19 2.95 -19.61
N MET A 36 -6.42 1.66 -19.81
CA MET A 36 -6.60 0.70 -18.73
C MET A 36 -5.25 0.14 -18.28
N ALA A 37 -4.34 1.01 -17.85
CA ALA A 37 -3.19 0.59 -17.07
C ALA A 37 -3.71 0.10 -15.72
N THR A 38 -3.87 -1.19 -15.55
CA THR A 38 -4.07 -1.81 -14.23
C THR A 38 -2.88 -1.41 -13.37
N SER A 39 -3.13 -0.52 -12.39
CA SER A 39 -2.12 -0.17 -11.40
C SER A 39 -1.74 -1.45 -10.67
N ALA A 40 -0.58 -2.01 -10.98
CA ALA A 40 0.01 -3.08 -10.20
C ALA A 40 0.27 -2.50 -8.81
N SER A 41 -0.50 -2.94 -7.80
CA SER A 41 -0.29 -2.53 -6.43
C SER A 41 1.02 -3.15 -5.96
N ALA A 42 2.03 -2.34 -5.69
CA ALA A 42 3.30 -2.82 -5.15
C ALA A 42 3.07 -3.56 -3.81
N THR A 43 3.93 -4.51 -3.50
CA THR A 43 3.86 -5.30 -2.27
C THR A 43 5.16 -5.12 -1.49
N MET A 44 5.05 -4.59 -0.27
CA MET A 44 6.16 -4.55 0.68
C MET A 44 6.30 -5.92 1.37
N ARG A 45 7.49 -6.51 1.32
CA ARG A 45 7.79 -7.76 2.02
C ARG A 45 8.72 -7.53 3.18
N ILE A 46 8.33 -8.00 4.37
CA ILE A 46 9.14 -7.99 5.59
C ILE A 46 9.60 -9.42 5.85
N SER A 47 10.89 -9.71 5.68
CA SER A 47 11.43 -11.07 5.86
C SER A 47 12.30 -11.22 7.12
N ASP A 48 13.10 -10.21 7.44
CA ASP A 48 13.92 -10.19 8.67
C ASP A 48 14.24 -8.73 9.02
N ASP A 49 13.48 -8.19 9.96
CA ASP A 49 13.58 -6.80 10.39
C ASP A 49 13.67 -6.75 11.92
N VAL A 50 14.79 -6.32 12.42
CA VAL A 50 15.08 -6.23 13.86
C VAL A 50 14.54 -4.98 14.53
N GLY A 51 13.93 -4.09 13.75
CA GLY A 51 13.42 -2.80 14.22
C GLY A 51 14.47 -1.71 14.28
N GLY A 52 14.10 -0.58 14.86
CA GLY A 52 14.95 0.59 14.90
C GLY A 52 14.26 1.81 15.53
N ARG A 53 14.53 2.98 14.99
CA ARG A 53 13.95 4.25 15.47
C ARG A 53 12.45 4.30 15.15
N ILE A 54 11.61 4.50 16.16
CA ILE A 54 10.15 4.56 16.04
C ILE A 54 9.72 5.53 14.93
N GLY A 55 10.27 6.77 14.92
CA GLY A 55 9.91 7.78 13.92
C GLY A 55 10.14 7.31 12.47
N ALA A 56 11.27 6.66 12.18
CA ALA A 56 11.57 6.15 10.86
C ALA A 56 10.54 5.12 10.37
N TYR A 57 10.07 4.24 11.26
CA TYR A 57 9.03 3.27 10.94
C TYR A 57 7.64 3.90 10.78
N VAL A 58 7.33 4.93 11.56
CA VAL A 58 6.10 5.71 11.39
C VAL A 58 6.07 6.35 10.00
N ASP A 59 7.17 6.98 9.58
CA ASP A 59 7.28 7.61 8.26
C ASP A 59 7.15 6.57 7.15
N GLN A 60 7.94 5.50 7.18
CA GLN A 60 7.94 4.41 6.19
C GLN A 60 6.55 3.78 6.04
N TYR A 61 5.89 3.40 7.15
CA TYR A 61 4.58 2.77 7.06
C TYR A 61 3.45 3.74 6.73
N SER A 62 3.64 5.03 6.99
CA SER A 62 2.72 6.07 6.50
C SER A 62 2.78 6.18 4.97
N GLU A 63 3.96 6.08 4.37
CA GLU A 63 4.11 6.01 2.91
C GLU A 63 3.43 4.77 2.33
N VAL A 64 3.68 3.58 2.91
CA VAL A 64 3.01 2.33 2.52
C VAL A 64 1.49 2.43 2.66
N ARG A 65 1.00 3.06 3.72
CA ARG A 65 -0.44 3.31 3.90
C ARG A 65 -0.99 4.20 2.79
N ASN A 66 -0.28 5.27 2.44
CA ASN A 66 -0.72 6.27 1.47
C ASN A 66 -0.62 5.77 0.02
N SER A 67 0.40 4.97 -0.30
CA SER A 67 0.57 4.35 -1.64
C SER A 67 -0.46 3.26 -1.95
N GLY A 68 -1.12 2.72 -0.93
CA GLY A 68 -2.06 1.60 -1.12
C GLY A 68 -1.39 0.23 -1.20
N GLU A 69 -0.08 0.14 -0.99
CA GLU A 69 0.67 -1.11 -1.01
C GLU A 69 0.14 -2.13 -0.01
N ARG A 70 0.28 -3.40 -0.39
CA ARG A 70 0.07 -4.54 0.51
C ARG A 70 1.35 -4.82 1.28
N VAL A 71 1.21 -5.45 2.45
CA VAL A 71 2.34 -5.90 3.26
C VAL A 71 2.26 -7.40 3.48
N VAL A 72 3.34 -8.09 3.16
CA VAL A 72 3.57 -9.50 3.44
C VAL A 72 4.60 -9.62 4.55
N ILE A 73 4.19 -10.13 5.72
CA ILE A 73 5.14 -10.44 6.80
C ILE A 73 5.56 -11.90 6.64
N ASP A 74 6.84 -12.13 6.28
CA ASP A 74 7.38 -13.44 5.90
C ASP A 74 8.62 -13.83 6.70
N GLY A 75 8.75 -13.38 7.91
CA GLY A 75 9.87 -13.67 8.79
C GLY A 75 9.78 -12.86 10.09
N ALA A 76 10.92 -12.57 10.67
CA ALA A 76 10.99 -11.76 11.88
C ALA A 76 10.65 -10.30 11.58
N CYS A 77 9.75 -9.73 12.37
CA CYS A 77 9.46 -8.30 12.41
C CYS A 77 9.44 -7.88 13.88
N LEU A 78 10.53 -7.27 14.33
CA LEU A 78 10.79 -7.04 15.74
C LEU A 78 10.74 -5.55 16.09
N SER A 79 10.39 -5.24 17.34
CA SER A 79 10.46 -3.87 17.87
C SER A 79 9.64 -2.88 17.03
N ALA A 80 10.22 -1.76 16.58
CA ALA A 80 9.55 -0.74 15.78
C ALA A 80 8.97 -1.26 14.44
N CYS A 81 9.49 -2.37 13.89
CA CYS A 81 8.89 -3.03 12.73
C CYS A 81 7.43 -3.40 12.98
N THR A 82 7.04 -3.78 14.19
CA THR A 82 5.66 -4.16 14.52
C THR A 82 4.64 -3.02 14.42
N LEU A 83 5.09 -1.77 14.25
CA LEU A 83 4.24 -0.61 14.01
C LEU A 83 3.45 -0.71 12.69
N VAL A 84 3.89 -1.57 11.77
CA VAL A 84 3.13 -1.91 10.56
C VAL A 84 1.69 -2.30 10.88
N LEU A 85 1.46 -2.97 12.00
CA LEU A 85 0.15 -3.46 12.43
C LEU A 85 -0.84 -2.36 12.81
N GLY A 86 -0.33 -1.20 13.22
CA GLY A 86 -1.16 -0.07 13.63
C GLY A 86 -1.27 1.02 12.59
N ILE A 87 -0.33 1.09 11.66
CA ILE A 87 -0.27 2.16 10.67
C ILE A 87 -0.88 1.72 9.33
N VAL A 88 -0.57 0.51 8.88
CA VAL A 88 -1.14 -0.05 7.65
C VAL A 88 -2.50 -0.71 7.93
N PRO A 89 -3.53 -0.48 7.11
CA PRO A 89 -4.82 -1.13 7.28
C PRO A 89 -4.72 -2.66 7.31
N ARG A 90 -5.40 -3.28 8.29
CA ARG A 90 -5.34 -4.74 8.52
C ARG A 90 -5.64 -5.58 7.28
N ASN A 91 -6.57 -5.15 6.44
CA ASN A 91 -6.96 -5.86 5.21
C ASN A 91 -5.89 -5.82 4.11
N ARG A 92 -4.81 -5.07 4.30
CA ARG A 92 -3.65 -5.03 3.41
C ARG A 92 -2.43 -5.75 3.98
N ILE A 93 -2.56 -6.36 5.16
CA ILE A 93 -1.49 -7.13 5.81
C ILE A 93 -1.84 -8.61 5.75
N CYS A 94 -0.93 -9.45 5.29
CA CYS A 94 -1.00 -10.89 5.47
C CYS A 94 0.29 -11.44 6.09
N VAL A 95 0.21 -12.61 6.69
CA VAL A 95 1.32 -13.25 7.39
C VAL A 95 1.57 -14.65 6.82
N THR A 96 2.84 -15.05 6.74
CA THR A 96 3.20 -16.43 6.37
C THR A 96 3.39 -17.29 7.61
N ARG A 97 3.59 -18.58 7.41
CA ARG A 97 3.95 -19.51 8.51
C ARG A 97 5.28 -19.18 9.18
N ARG A 98 6.16 -18.40 8.51
CA ARG A 98 7.45 -17.95 9.05
C ARG A 98 7.34 -16.65 9.85
N ALA A 99 6.21 -15.96 9.75
CA ALA A 99 6.02 -14.67 10.40
C ALA A 99 6.14 -14.79 11.92
N MET A 100 6.92 -13.87 12.50
CA MET A 100 7.12 -13.75 13.93
C MET A 100 7.23 -12.27 14.31
N LEU A 101 6.33 -11.82 15.16
CA LEU A 101 6.27 -10.43 15.59
C LEU A 101 6.83 -10.33 17.03
N GLY A 102 7.82 -9.47 17.22
CA GLY A 102 8.48 -9.29 18.52
C GLY A 102 8.19 -7.92 19.14
N PHE A 103 7.62 -7.93 20.35
CA PHE A 103 7.22 -6.74 21.08
C PHE A 103 8.05 -6.57 22.35
N HIS A 104 8.51 -5.36 22.64
CA HIS A 104 9.14 -4.98 23.88
C HIS A 104 8.97 -3.47 24.15
N ALA A 105 9.29 -3.04 25.38
CA ALA A 105 9.30 -1.63 25.73
C ALA A 105 10.42 -0.89 24.99
N ALA A 106 10.15 0.35 24.59
CA ALA A 106 11.15 1.17 23.91
C ALA A 106 12.32 1.53 24.84
N TRP A 107 13.46 1.68 24.22
CA TRP A 107 14.67 2.15 24.88
C TRP A 107 15.40 3.17 24.01
N MET A 108 16.31 3.92 24.61
CA MET A 108 17.19 4.87 23.93
C MET A 108 18.65 4.63 24.36
N PRO A 109 19.61 4.98 23.51
CA PRO A 109 21.02 4.95 23.91
C PRO A 109 21.26 5.92 25.08
N GLY A 110 21.76 5.40 26.19
CA GLY A 110 22.26 6.19 27.31
C GLY A 110 23.75 6.45 27.23
N ALA A 111 24.35 6.95 28.31
CA ALA A 111 25.79 7.11 28.44
C ALA A 111 26.48 5.77 28.18
N ASN A 112 27.57 5.80 27.41
CA ASN A 112 28.37 4.61 27.06
C ASN A 112 27.58 3.57 26.21
N GLY A 113 26.53 3.97 25.50
CA GLY A 113 25.75 3.11 24.61
C GLY A 113 24.85 2.09 25.33
N LYS A 114 24.74 2.11 26.64
CA LYS A 114 23.84 1.22 27.38
C LYS A 114 22.36 1.59 27.10
N PRO A 115 21.49 0.60 26.90
CA PRO A 115 20.07 0.86 26.70
C PRO A 115 19.42 1.43 27.98
N VAL A 116 18.72 2.54 27.82
CA VAL A 116 17.92 3.17 28.89
C VAL A 116 16.44 3.08 28.54
N PRO A 117 15.56 2.59 29.41
CA PRO A 117 14.14 2.51 29.14
C PRO A 117 13.55 3.89 28.77
N SER A 118 12.70 3.92 27.72
CA SER A 118 12.00 5.12 27.29
C SER A 118 10.50 4.98 27.52
N ALA A 119 9.99 5.60 28.59
CA ALA A 119 8.55 5.60 28.87
C ALA A 119 7.77 6.28 27.72
N VAL A 120 8.26 7.41 27.21
CA VAL A 120 7.64 8.13 26.09
C VAL A 120 7.61 7.27 24.82
N GLY A 121 8.73 6.63 24.49
CA GLY A 121 8.77 5.73 23.33
C GLY A 121 7.87 4.50 23.50
N THR A 122 7.80 3.94 24.71
CA THR A 122 6.90 2.81 25.00
C THR A 122 5.42 3.22 24.88
N GLN A 123 5.08 4.41 25.36
CA GLN A 123 3.72 4.94 25.19
C GLN A 123 3.38 5.18 23.71
N ALA A 124 4.32 5.73 22.93
CA ALA A 124 4.13 5.94 21.51
C ALA A 124 3.90 4.61 20.75
N LEU A 125 4.64 3.54 21.08
CA LEU A 125 4.35 2.21 20.54
C LEU A 125 2.95 1.73 20.92
N TRP A 126 2.60 1.88 22.20
CA TRP A 126 1.31 1.45 22.73
C TRP A 126 0.13 2.12 22.05
N ASP A 127 0.20 3.43 21.82
CA ASP A 127 -0.86 4.21 21.20
C ASP A 127 -1.10 3.84 19.74
N LEU A 128 -0.06 3.43 19.04
CA LEU A 128 -0.11 2.99 17.65
C LEU A 128 -0.61 1.55 17.47
N TYR A 129 -0.48 0.69 18.49
CA TYR A 129 -0.93 -0.70 18.32
C TYR A 129 -2.47 -0.83 18.29
N PRO A 130 -3.00 -1.68 17.40
CA PRO A 130 -4.43 -1.96 17.33
C PRO A 130 -4.91 -2.70 18.58
N GLN A 131 -6.20 -2.58 18.89
CA GLN A 131 -6.78 -3.07 20.13
C GLN A 131 -6.56 -4.58 20.39
N ASN A 132 -6.63 -5.42 19.33
CA ASN A 132 -6.38 -6.86 19.46
C ASN A 132 -4.93 -7.17 19.88
N VAL A 133 -3.95 -6.43 19.33
CA VAL A 133 -2.54 -6.54 19.70
C VAL A 133 -2.31 -6.04 21.14
N ARG A 134 -2.89 -4.90 21.52
CA ARG A 134 -2.82 -4.39 22.90
C ARG A 134 -3.40 -5.37 23.92
N LYS A 135 -4.55 -6.00 23.60
CA LYS A 135 -5.14 -7.05 24.47
C LYS A 135 -4.20 -8.23 24.65
N TRP A 136 -3.59 -8.68 23.55
CA TRP A 136 -2.62 -9.79 23.59
C TRP A 136 -1.35 -9.44 24.39
N ILE A 137 -0.80 -8.23 24.23
CA ILE A 137 0.35 -7.75 25.00
C ILE A 137 -0.01 -7.70 26.51
N ASN A 138 -1.18 -7.16 26.85
CA ASN A 138 -1.61 -7.08 28.26
C ASN A 138 -1.81 -8.46 28.91
N SER A 139 -2.32 -9.45 28.16
CA SER A 139 -2.48 -10.82 28.69
C SER A 139 -1.12 -11.49 29.01
N ARG A 140 -0.01 -10.89 28.56
CA ARG A 140 1.37 -11.35 28.81
C ARG A 140 2.17 -10.44 29.73
N GLY A 141 1.50 -9.54 30.46
CA GLY A 141 2.12 -8.67 31.45
C GLY A 141 2.57 -7.30 30.92
N GLY A 142 2.18 -6.93 29.69
CA GLY A 142 2.53 -5.62 29.13
C GLY A 142 3.90 -5.55 28.46
N LEU A 143 4.23 -4.38 27.90
CA LEU A 143 5.55 -4.14 27.32
C LEU A 143 6.61 -3.99 28.41
N SER A 144 7.67 -4.73 28.30
CA SER A 144 8.84 -4.68 29.20
C SER A 144 10.13 -4.72 28.39
N SER A 145 11.28 -4.68 29.05
CA SER A 145 12.57 -4.87 28.37
C SER A 145 12.75 -6.27 27.76
N LYS A 146 11.95 -7.26 28.21
CA LYS A 146 11.96 -8.62 27.67
C LYS A 146 11.10 -8.69 26.41
N MET A 147 11.65 -9.26 25.33
CA MET A 147 10.94 -9.49 24.08
C MET A 147 9.89 -10.58 24.26
N MET A 148 8.67 -10.32 23.78
CA MET A 148 7.60 -11.32 23.66
C MET A 148 7.25 -11.53 22.19
N PHE A 149 6.87 -12.75 21.81
CA PHE A 149 6.68 -13.13 20.41
C PHE A 149 5.25 -13.57 20.15
N LEU A 150 4.61 -12.93 19.15
CA LEU A 150 3.33 -13.32 18.57
C LEU A 150 3.61 -14.07 17.26
N ARG A 151 3.22 -15.34 17.19
CA ARG A 151 3.48 -16.23 16.04
C ARG A 151 2.50 -17.39 15.98
N GLY A 152 2.58 -18.17 14.88
CA GLY A 152 1.76 -19.39 14.72
C GLY A 152 0.26 -19.09 14.78
N SER A 153 -0.50 -19.97 15.42
CA SER A 153 -1.98 -19.88 15.47
C SER A 153 -2.50 -18.61 16.11
N GLU A 154 -1.80 -18.03 17.09
CA GLU A 154 -2.20 -16.76 17.71
C GLU A 154 -2.09 -15.59 16.70
N LEU A 155 -1.07 -15.59 15.85
CA LEU A 155 -0.88 -14.57 14.83
C LEU A 155 -1.90 -14.75 13.71
N THR A 156 -2.12 -15.97 13.22
CA THR A 156 -3.08 -16.24 12.13
C THR A 156 -4.55 -16.04 12.57
N ALA A 157 -4.84 -16.12 13.86
CA ALA A 157 -6.14 -15.70 14.39
C ALA A 157 -6.37 -14.19 14.30
N MET A 158 -5.31 -13.37 14.22
CA MET A 158 -5.38 -11.91 14.15
C MET A 158 -5.23 -11.36 12.73
N TYR A 159 -4.41 -11.99 11.90
CA TYR A 159 -4.10 -11.57 10.53
C TYR A 159 -4.25 -12.72 9.56
N PRO A 160 -4.78 -12.47 8.33
CA PRO A 160 -4.97 -13.53 7.33
C PRO A 160 -3.62 -14.13 6.89
N GLU A 161 -3.62 -15.44 6.60
CA GLU A 161 -2.48 -16.06 5.93
C GLU A 161 -2.35 -15.52 4.49
N CYS A 162 -1.10 -15.33 4.04
CA CYS A 162 -0.83 -14.93 2.67
C CYS A 162 -1.17 -16.04 1.69
N ARG A 163 -1.78 -15.69 0.57
CA ARG A 163 -2.09 -16.60 -0.54
C ARG A 163 -0.99 -16.51 -1.59
N SER A 164 -0.98 -17.47 -2.53
CA SER A 164 0.01 -17.51 -3.61
C SER A 164 0.05 -16.24 -4.47
N ASP A 165 -1.08 -15.58 -4.65
CA ASP A 165 -1.21 -14.33 -5.40
C ASP A 165 -0.67 -13.09 -4.65
N ASP A 166 -0.46 -13.17 -3.35
CA ASP A 166 0.17 -12.09 -2.56
C ASP A 166 1.68 -11.96 -2.81
N TRP A 167 2.29 -12.96 -3.50
CA TRP A 167 3.74 -13.03 -3.78
C TRP A 167 4.14 -12.55 -5.17
N VAL A 168 3.20 -12.49 -6.08
CA VAL A 168 3.43 -12.27 -7.51
C VAL A 168 3.09 -10.82 -7.84
N ARG A 169 3.97 -9.89 -7.42
CA ARG A 169 4.04 -8.56 -8.08
C ARG A 169 5.27 -7.79 -7.68
#